data_cc245000e8f1f2906ca234faf89d6305
#
_entry.id   cc245000e8f1f2906ca234faf89d6305
#
_cell.length_a   1.000
_cell.length_b   1.000
_cell.length_c   1.000
_cell.angle_alpha   90.00
_cell.angle_beta   90.00
_cell.angle_gamma   90.00
#
_symmetry.space_group_name_H-M   'P 1'
#
loop_
_entity.id
_entity.type
_entity.pdbx_description
1 polymer ?
#
loop_
_entity_poly.entity_id
_entity_poly.type
_entity_poly.pdbx_seq_one_letter_code
_entity_poly.pdbx_strand_id
1 'polypeptide(L)'
;MLLGNYFHNINKNYKNFSFSGISFDTKNIKKNNIFFAIKGNSIDGNKFIPKAIKKGSKIIVTERKTNQFQNGILYIHTNNVRKLLAETAFKIYNKKPKNLIAVTGTNGKSSVADFYYQILKLNNKKGASIGTLGVKSKSINLNLSNTTIDPIKLAKILTKLKTQKIENVIMEASSHGLKQNRLDGLKFNSGIFTNLSQDHLDYHKNLKNYLNAKLYLFENLISKRGNVITDQLIPEFKNIKKIAINKKLKLHTLNDKKNNLELLSCLLYTSPSPRDAHK
;
A
#
# COMPACT_ATOMS: atom_id res chain seq x y z
N MET A 1 10.24 -21.14 -6.63
CA MET A 1 8.77 -20.92 -6.57
C MET A 1 8.17 -21.30 -7.91
N LEU A 2 7.00 -21.97 -7.95
CA LEU A 2 6.33 -22.32 -9.21
C LEU A 2 5.33 -21.22 -9.59
N LEU A 3 5.29 -20.87 -10.86
CA LEU A 3 4.49 -19.75 -11.39
C LEU A 3 2.98 -19.92 -11.16
N GLY A 4 2.47 -21.15 -11.33
CA GLY A 4 1.05 -21.47 -11.12
C GLY A 4 0.51 -21.18 -9.72
N ASN A 5 1.36 -21.14 -8.71
CA ASN A 5 0.96 -20.80 -7.34
C ASN A 5 0.70 -19.30 -7.13
N TYR A 6 1.16 -18.46 -8.04
CA TYR A 6 1.09 -17.00 -7.92
C TYR A 6 0.23 -16.34 -8.99
N PHE A 7 0.13 -16.96 -10.17
CA PHE A 7 -0.57 -16.41 -11.34
C PHE A 7 -1.68 -17.36 -11.78
N HIS A 8 -2.94 -17.04 -11.45
CA HIS A 8 -4.08 -17.94 -11.70
C HIS A 8 -4.46 -18.04 -13.18
N ASN A 9 -4.29 -16.97 -13.96
CA ASN A 9 -4.72 -16.89 -15.36
C ASN A 9 -3.59 -17.23 -16.36
N ILE A 10 -2.64 -18.06 -15.95
CA ILE A 10 -1.56 -18.49 -16.84
C ILE A 10 -1.94 -19.80 -17.53
N ASN A 11 -1.49 -19.96 -18.78
CA ASN A 11 -1.68 -21.21 -19.52
C ASN A 11 -1.09 -22.40 -18.73
N LYS A 12 -1.80 -23.53 -18.77
CA LYS A 12 -1.41 -24.75 -18.04
C LYS A 12 0.03 -25.18 -18.32
N ASN A 13 0.52 -24.99 -19.55
CA ASN A 13 1.87 -25.35 -19.98
C ASN A 13 2.99 -24.58 -19.24
N TYR A 14 2.68 -23.39 -18.66
CA TYR A 14 3.65 -22.54 -17.99
C TYR A 14 3.52 -22.55 -16.47
N LYS A 15 2.55 -23.28 -15.88
CA LYS A 15 2.36 -23.33 -14.43
C LYS A 15 3.57 -23.85 -13.69
N ASN A 16 4.33 -24.75 -14.29
CA ASN A 16 5.53 -25.38 -13.70
C ASN A 16 6.81 -24.58 -13.92
N PHE A 17 6.76 -23.42 -14.58
CA PHE A 17 7.92 -22.55 -14.69
C PHE A 17 8.34 -22.08 -13.30
N SER A 18 9.63 -22.23 -12.99
CA SER A 18 10.19 -21.81 -11.71
C SER A 18 10.78 -20.41 -11.78
N PHE A 19 10.71 -19.69 -10.67
CA PHE A 19 11.38 -18.41 -10.50
C PHE A 19 11.93 -18.27 -9.07
N SER A 20 12.95 -17.43 -8.89
CA SER A 20 13.64 -17.24 -7.61
C SER A 20 13.17 -16.02 -6.82
N GLY A 21 12.56 -15.03 -7.48
CA GLY A 21 12.10 -13.78 -6.88
C GLY A 21 11.47 -12.87 -7.90
N ILE A 22 11.18 -11.65 -7.47
CA ILE A 22 10.54 -10.62 -8.29
C ILE A 22 11.32 -9.31 -8.22
N SER A 23 11.34 -8.54 -9.30
CA SER A 23 11.90 -7.20 -9.35
C SER A 23 11.19 -6.34 -10.38
N PHE A 24 11.15 -5.03 -10.14
CA PHE A 24 10.74 -4.00 -11.10
C PHE A 24 11.90 -3.04 -11.44
N ASP A 25 13.07 -3.26 -10.84
CA ASP A 25 14.30 -2.49 -11.07
C ASP A 25 15.42 -3.41 -11.53
N THR A 26 16.01 -3.09 -12.69
CA THR A 26 17.12 -3.86 -13.24
C THR A 26 18.41 -3.76 -12.43
N LYS A 27 18.55 -2.80 -11.50
CA LYS A 27 19.69 -2.75 -10.57
C LYS A 27 19.65 -3.91 -9.59
N ASN A 28 18.43 -4.26 -9.13
CA ASN A 28 18.18 -5.25 -8.09
C ASN A 28 17.77 -6.64 -8.63
N ILE A 29 17.73 -6.82 -9.95
CA ILE A 29 17.32 -8.09 -10.54
C ILE A 29 18.40 -9.15 -10.39
N LYS A 30 17.97 -10.37 -10.04
CA LYS A 30 18.83 -11.55 -9.95
C LYS A 30 18.41 -12.59 -10.99
N LYS A 31 19.28 -13.54 -11.30
CA LYS A 31 18.99 -14.67 -12.21
C LYS A 31 17.68 -15.35 -11.79
N ASN A 32 16.85 -15.70 -12.76
CA ASN A 32 15.52 -16.29 -12.59
C ASN A 32 14.50 -15.45 -11.81
N ASN A 33 14.71 -14.14 -11.63
CA ASN A 33 13.65 -13.27 -11.14
C ASN A 33 12.63 -12.99 -12.24
N ILE A 34 11.36 -12.81 -11.87
CA ILE A 34 10.35 -12.20 -12.72
C ILE A 34 10.62 -10.69 -12.76
N PHE A 35 10.68 -10.13 -13.95
CA PHE A 35 10.78 -8.69 -14.14
C PHE A 35 9.41 -8.06 -14.43
N PHE A 36 8.99 -7.11 -13.63
CA PHE A 36 7.76 -6.34 -13.80
C PHE A 36 8.07 -5.02 -14.52
N ALA A 37 7.74 -4.93 -15.80
CA ALA A 37 8.00 -3.79 -16.65
C ALA A 37 6.96 -2.67 -16.41
N ILE A 38 7.13 -1.90 -15.34
CA ILE A 38 6.18 -0.86 -14.92
C ILE A 38 6.34 0.37 -15.81
N LYS A 39 5.25 0.83 -16.42
CA LYS A 39 5.18 2.14 -17.07
C LYS A 39 5.10 3.23 -15.99
N GLY A 40 6.19 3.99 -15.84
CA GLY A 40 6.27 5.17 -14.96
C GLY A 40 5.76 6.43 -15.64
N ASN A 41 5.69 7.54 -14.88
CA ASN A 41 5.32 8.83 -15.44
C ASN A 41 6.42 9.40 -16.36
N SER A 42 7.69 9.27 -15.95
CA SER A 42 8.85 9.80 -16.68
C SER A 42 9.57 8.72 -17.49
N ILE A 43 9.54 7.47 -17.07
CA ILE A 43 10.30 6.38 -17.69
C ILE A 43 9.40 5.17 -17.92
N ASP A 44 9.41 4.63 -19.14
CA ASP A 44 8.72 3.38 -19.46
C ASP A 44 9.62 2.19 -19.11
N GLY A 45 9.21 1.39 -18.11
CA GLY A 45 9.90 0.18 -17.68
C GLY A 45 10.08 -0.88 -18.77
N ASN A 46 9.27 -0.84 -19.83
CA ASN A 46 9.44 -1.74 -20.96
C ASN A 46 10.77 -1.54 -21.72
N LYS A 47 11.35 -0.35 -21.65
CA LYS A 47 12.69 -0.08 -22.21
C LYS A 47 13.80 -0.90 -21.54
N PHE A 48 13.56 -1.38 -20.33
CA PHE A 48 14.53 -2.16 -19.55
C PHE A 48 14.37 -3.68 -19.70
N ILE A 49 13.41 -4.16 -20.47
CA ILE A 49 13.20 -5.61 -20.71
C ILE A 49 14.47 -6.28 -21.25
N PRO A 50 15.17 -5.75 -22.30
CA PRO A 50 16.39 -6.37 -22.81
C PRO A 50 17.48 -6.48 -21.73
N LYS A 51 17.63 -5.47 -20.88
CA LYS A 51 18.59 -5.47 -19.77
C LYS A 51 18.21 -6.50 -18.69
N ALA A 52 16.92 -6.65 -18.41
CA ALA A 52 16.43 -7.65 -17.46
C ALA A 52 16.70 -9.09 -17.96
N ILE A 53 16.46 -9.34 -19.24
CA ILE A 53 16.74 -10.62 -19.90
C ILE A 53 18.24 -10.93 -19.86
N LYS A 54 19.10 -9.96 -20.22
CA LYS A 54 20.55 -10.10 -20.15
C LYS A 54 21.04 -10.46 -18.73
N LYS A 55 20.34 -9.99 -17.69
CA LYS A 55 20.60 -10.34 -16.28
C LYS A 55 19.97 -11.66 -15.84
N GLY A 56 19.39 -12.45 -16.75
CA GLY A 56 18.87 -13.77 -16.52
C GLY A 56 17.42 -13.86 -16.08
N SER A 57 16.62 -12.79 -16.31
CA SER A 57 15.17 -12.89 -16.19
C SER A 57 14.59 -13.67 -17.37
N LYS A 58 13.84 -14.73 -17.08
CA LYS A 58 13.15 -15.54 -18.12
C LYS A 58 11.65 -15.31 -18.14
N ILE A 59 11.12 -14.50 -17.23
CA ILE A 59 9.69 -14.21 -17.10
C ILE A 59 9.53 -12.70 -17.00
N ILE A 60 8.75 -12.12 -17.90
CA ILE A 60 8.49 -10.68 -18.00
C ILE A 60 7.00 -10.42 -17.82
N VAL A 61 6.64 -9.53 -16.92
CA VAL A 61 5.26 -9.04 -16.76
C VAL A 61 5.16 -7.66 -17.40
N THR A 62 4.21 -7.48 -18.32
CA THR A 62 4.07 -6.24 -19.10
C THR A 62 2.60 -5.95 -19.44
N GLU A 63 2.30 -4.67 -19.72
CA GLU A 63 1.01 -4.22 -20.28
C GLU A 63 0.98 -4.29 -21.81
N ARG A 64 2.13 -4.52 -22.47
CA ARG A 64 2.21 -4.68 -23.91
C ARG A 64 1.68 -6.05 -24.33
N LYS A 65 0.82 -6.10 -25.33
CA LYS A 65 0.41 -7.35 -25.96
C LYS A 65 1.61 -7.92 -26.75
N THR A 66 2.03 -9.12 -26.39
CA THR A 66 3.16 -9.83 -27.01
C THR A 66 2.80 -11.31 -27.11
N ASN A 67 3.52 -12.05 -27.94
CA ASN A 67 3.44 -13.52 -27.91
C ASN A 67 3.81 -14.01 -26.52
N GLN A 68 3.03 -14.97 -25.98
CA GLN A 68 3.18 -15.44 -24.62
C GLN A 68 4.55 -16.08 -24.38
N PHE A 69 5.14 -16.75 -25.38
CA PHE A 69 6.47 -17.34 -25.30
C PHE A 69 7.27 -17.03 -26.56
N GLN A 70 8.42 -16.40 -26.41
CA GLN A 70 9.28 -16.00 -27.53
C GLN A 70 10.75 -16.02 -27.09
N ASN A 71 11.63 -16.65 -27.89
CA ASN A 71 13.06 -16.73 -27.67
C ASN A 71 13.46 -17.19 -26.24
N GLY A 72 12.74 -18.19 -25.72
CA GLY A 72 13.00 -18.72 -24.37
C GLY A 72 12.52 -17.83 -23.22
N ILE A 73 11.80 -16.75 -23.51
CA ILE A 73 11.24 -15.80 -22.54
C ILE A 73 9.73 -15.94 -22.48
N LEU A 74 9.19 -16.07 -21.29
CA LEU A 74 7.76 -16.08 -21.02
C LEU A 74 7.28 -14.66 -20.72
N TYR A 75 6.31 -14.18 -21.49
CA TYR A 75 5.66 -12.89 -21.27
C TYR A 75 4.28 -13.09 -20.66
N ILE A 76 4.03 -12.44 -19.53
CA ILE A 76 2.74 -12.41 -18.85
C ILE A 76 2.11 -11.05 -19.11
N HIS A 77 1.03 -11.04 -19.89
CA HIS A 77 0.25 -9.83 -20.13
C HIS A 77 -0.69 -9.55 -18.97
N THR A 78 -0.80 -8.29 -18.58
CA THR A 78 -1.78 -7.79 -17.61
C THR A 78 -2.18 -6.36 -17.94
N ASN A 79 -3.39 -5.97 -17.56
CA ASN A 79 -3.86 -4.58 -17.72
C ASN A 79 -3.31 -3.64 -16.64
N ASN A 80 -2.65 -4.17 -15.58
CA ASN A 80 -2.07 -3.37 -14.52
C ASN A 80 -0.89 -4.09 -13.86
N VAL A 81 0.31 -3.80 -14.37
CA VAL A 81 1.56 -4.37 -13.87
C VAL A 81 1.83 -4.00 -12.42
N ARG A 82 1.47 -2.77 -12.00
CA ARG A 82 1.68 -2.31 -10.62
C ARG A 82 0.86 -3.10 -9.62
N LYS A 83 -0.43 -3.31 -9.93
CA LYS A 83 -1.34 -4.11 -9.10
C LYS A 83 -0.85 -5.55 -8.99
N LEU A 84 -0.52 -6.16 -10.12
CA LEU A 84 -0.04 -7.55 -10.15
C LEU A 84 1.29 -7.72 -9.41
N LEU A 85 2.20 -6.73 -9.49
CA LEU A 85 3.43 -6.71 -8.69
C LEU A 85 3.13 -6.73 -7.19
N ALA A 86 2.24 -5.86 -6.73
CA ALA A 86 1.89 -5.76 -5.32
C ALA A 86 1.23 -7.07 -4.82
N GLU A 87 0.23 -7.56 -5.53
CA GLU A 87 -0.43 -8.83 -5.21
C GLU A 87 0.56 -10.00 -5.16
N THR A 88 1.50 -10.07 -6.11
CA THR A 88 2.54 -11.10 -6.14
C THR A 88 3.52 -10.96 -4.98
N ALA A 89 3.95 -9.74 -4.66
CA ALA A 89 4.84 -9.48 -3.53
C ALA A 89 4.24 -9.94 -2.20
N PHE A 90 2.96 -9.60 -1.92
CA PHE A 90 2.27 -10.01 -0.70
C PHE A 90 1.85 -11.48 -0.66
N LYS A 91 1.84 -12.17 -1.80
CA LYS A 91 1.70 -13.64 -1.84
C LYS A 91 3.03 -14.34 -1.54
N ILE A 92 4.15 -13.85 -2.09
CA ILE A 92 5.49 -14.41 -1.84
C ILE A 92 5.88 -14.22 -0.37
N TYR A 93 5.73 -13.01 0.14
CA TYR A 93 5.99 -12.64 1.54
C TYR A 93 4.68 -12.65 2.32
N ASN A 94 4.09 -13.83 2.50
CA ASN A 94 2.73 -13.98 3.02
C ASN A 94 2.58 -13.83 4.54
N LYS A 95 3.69 -13.85 5.30
CA LYS A 95 3.68 -13.61 6.75
C LYS A 95 3.45 -12.11 7.00
N LYS A 96 2.33 -11.78 7.64
CA LYS A 96 1.97 -10.39 7.93
C LYS A 96 1.29 -10.28 9.30
N PRO A 97 1.40 -9.11 9.96
CA PRO A 97 0.69 -8.81 11.20
C PRO A 97 -0.82 -9.06 11.08
N LYS A 98 -1.45 -9.43 12.20
CA LYS A 98 -2.88 -9.73 12.23
C LYS A 98 -3.72 -8.47 12.08
N ASN A 99 -3.33 -7.39 12.75
CA ASN A 99 -4.05 -6.13 12.77
C ASN A 99 -3.31 -5.08 11.93
N LEU A 100 -3.80 -4.87 10.72
CA LEU A 100 -3.30 -3.85 9.82
C LEU A 100 -4.29 -2.69 9.76
N ILE A 101 -3.81 -1.48 10.01
CA ILE A 101 -4.58 -0.23 9.93
C ILE A 101 -3.93 0.64 8.87
N ALA A 102 -4.73 1.26 8.01
CA ALA A 102 -4.26 2.25 7.05
C ALA A 102 -4.87 3.61 7.35
N VAL A 103 -4.05 4.66 7.31
CA VAL A 103 -4.51 6.04 7.46
C VAL A 103 -4.24 6.83 6.18
N THR A 104 -5.28 7.49 5.67
CA THR A 104 -5.21 8.38 4.51
C THR A 104 -5.85 9.71 4.81
N GLY A 105 -5.56 10.71 4.00
CA GLY A 105 -6.02 12.09 4.11
C GLY A 105 -4.97 13.03 3.56
N THR A 106 -5.23 14.34 3.57
CA THR A 106 -4.20 15.33 3.19
C THR A 106 -3.23 15.54 4.34
N ASN A 107 -3.73 15.90 5.51
CA ASN A 107 -2.94 16.18 6.71
C ASN A 107 -3.23 15.15 7.82
N GLY A 108 -2.37 15.09 8.84
CA GLY A 108 -2.58 14.30 10.05
C GLY A 108 -2.22 12.80 9.94
N LYS A 109 -1.88 12.26 8.76
CA LYS A 109 -1.56 10.84 8.59
C LYS A 109 -0.41 10.37 9.50
N SER A 110 0.70 11.10 9.48
CA SER A 110 1.89 10.77 10.26
C SER A 110 1.63 10.91 11.75
N SER A 111 0.89 11.95 12.16
CA SER A 111 0.51 12.15 13.57
C SER A 111 -0.35 11.02 14.10
N VAL A 112 -1.39 10.61 13.34
CA VAL A 112 -2.25 9.48 13.71
C VAL A 112 -1.45 8.17 13.79
N ALA A 113 -0.55 7.93 12.83
CA ALA A 113 0.28 6.74 12.83
C ALA A 113 1.26 6.71 14.02
N ASP A 114 1.86 7.86 14.34
CA ASP A 114 2.80 7.97 15.45
C ASP A 114 2.09 7.88 16.81
N PHE A 115 0.96 8.55 17.00
CA PHE A 115 0.15 8.45 18.23
C PHE A 115 -0.34 7.03 18.49
N TYR A 116 -0.81 6.34 17.45
CA TYR A 116 -1.18 4.93 17.59
C TYR A 116 -0.01 4.09 18.11
N TYR A 117 1.18 4.27 17.55
CA TYR A 117 2.38 3.57 18.00
C TYR A 117 2.74 3.90 19.44
N GLN A 118 2.70 5.20 19.81
CA GLN A 118 2.99 5.67 21.16
C GLN A 118 2.00 5.11 22.19
N ILE A 119 0.69 5.13 21.88
CA ILE A 119 -0.36 4.57 22.74
C ILE A 119 -0.12 3.07 22.98
N LEU A 120 0.22 2.30 21.94
CA LEU A 120 0.57 0.90 22.11
C LEU A 120 1.79 0.72 23.01
N LYS A 121 2.83 1.53 22.80
CA LYS A 121 4.06 1.52 23.61
C LYS A 121 3.78 1.82 25.08
N LEU A 122 3.00 2.85 25.38
CA LEU A 122 2.60 3.23 26.75
C LEU A 122 1.79 2.12 27.44
N ASN A 123 1.00 1.36 26.67
CA ASN A 123 0.24 0.21 27.17
C ASN A 123 1.02 -1.12 27.12
N ASN A 124 2.34 -1.09 26.99
CA ASN A 124 3.21 -2.27 26.88
C ASN A 124 2.79 -3.26 25.76
N LYS A 125 2.06 -2.80 24.74
CA LYS A 125 1.65 -3.60 23.59
C LYS A 125 2.66 -3.48 22.46
N LYS A 126 2.96 -4.61 21.79
CA LYS A 126 3.84 -4.61 20.62
C LYS A 126 3.12 -4.03 19.42
N GLY A 127 3.68 -2.97 18.86
CA GLY A 127 3.15 -2.32 17.68
C GLY A 127 4.24 -1.74 16.78
N ALA A 128 3.84 -1.32 15.59
CA ALA A 128 4.69 -0.57 14.67
C ALA A 128 3.89 0.48 13.89
N SER A 129 4.57 1.56 13.49
CA SER A 129 4.09 2.50 12.49
C SER A 129 5.00 2.48 11.25
N ILE A 130 4.38 2.67 10.07
CA ILE A 130 5.08 2.72 8.77
C ILE A 130 4.58 3.94 8.01
N GLY A 131 5.46 4.84 7.64
CA GLY A 131 5.07 6.05 6.91
C GLY A 131 6.21 7.03 6.68
N THR A 132 5.90 8.30 6.63
CA THR A 132 6.84 9.40 6.39
C THR A 132 7.97 9.41 7.43
N LEU A 133 7.66 9.08 8.67
CA LEU A 133 8.65 8.98 9.76
C LEU A 133 9.43 7.65 9.75
N GLY A 134 9.32 6.88 8.68
CA GLY A 134 10.00 5.59 8.55
C GLY A 134 9.19 4.42 9.11
N VAL A 135 9.89 3.36 9.48
CA VAL A 135 9.34 2.22 10.25
C VAL A 135 9.76 2.37 11.69
N LYS A 136 8.80 2.52 12.57
CA LYS A 136 9.04 2.61 14.02
C LYS A 136 8.45 1.39 14.71
N SER A 137 9.26 0.66 15.44
CA SER A 137 8.86 -0.41 16.36
C SER A 137 9.91 -0.58 17.44
N LYS A 138 9.66 -1.41 18.45
CA LYS A 138 10.65 -1.68 19.49
C LYS A 138 11.98 -2.25 18.92
N SER A 139 11.92 -2.95 17.79
CA SER A 139 13.04 -3.72 17.23
C SER A 139 13.48 -3.28 15.83
N ILE A 140 12.75 -2.39 15.18
CA ILE A 140 13.07 -1.86 13.85
C ILE A 140 12.87 -0.36 13.88
N ASN A 141 13.93 0.37 13.55
CA ASN A 141 13.88 1.79 13.23
C ASN A 141 14.58 1.98 11.88
N LEU A 142 13.80 2.33 10.85
CA LEU A 142 14.29 2.37 9.47
C LEU A 142 13.73 3.60 8.76
N ASN A 143 14.58 4.44 8.22
CA ASN A 143 14.16 5.55 7.37
C ASN A 143 13.66 5.04 6.02
N LEU A 144 12.60 5.66 5.52
CA LEU A 144 11.99 5.33 4.24
C LEU A 144 12.10 6.53 3.28
N SER A 145 12.28 6.22 2.00
CA SER A 145 12.36 7.25 0.94
C SER A 145 10.99 7.80 0.53
N ASN A 146 9.92 7.13 0.88
CA ASN A 146 8.54 7.49 0.51
C ASN A 146 7.57 7.16 1.63
N THR A 147 6.53 7.96 1.79
CA THR A 147 5.44 7.73 2.75
C THR A 147 4.81 6.34 2.58
N THR A 148 4.51 5.94 1.34
CA THR A 148 4.08 4.58 0.99
C THR A 148 5.12 3.98 0.06
N ILE A 149 5.93 3.06 0.57
CA ILE A 149 7.04 2.44 -0.16
C ILE A 149 6.57 1.43 -1.21
N ASP A 150 7.53 0.93 -2.01
CA ASP A 150 7.24 -0.13 -2.97
C ASP A 150 6.74 -1.43 -2.30
N PRO A 151 5.90 -2.21 -3.00
CA PRO A 151 5.25 -3.37 -2.41
C PRO A 151 6.22 -4.50 -2.01
N ILE A 152 7.35 -4.66 -2.71
CA ILE A 152 8.32 -5.72 -2.38
C ILE A 152 8.99 -5.40 -1.03
N LYS A 153 9.45 -4.17 -0.86
CA LYS A 153 10.07 -3.71 0.38
C LYS A 153 9.08 -3.74 1.54
N LEU A 154 7.84 -3.29 1.29
CA LEU A 154 6.76 -3.32 2.29
C LEU A 154 6.46 -4.75 2.74
N ALA A 155 6.30 -5.70 1.80
CA ALA A 155 6.01 -7.10 2.10
C ALA A 155 7.11 -7.75 2.96
N LYS A 156 8.38 -7.46 2.66
CA LYS A 156 9.53 -7.90 3.48
C LYS A 156 9.50 -7.31 4.89
N ILE A 157 9.19 -6.01 5.03
CA ILE A 157 9.08 -5.34 6.33
C ILE A 157 7.95 -5.98 7.14
N LEU A 158 6.75 -6.17 6.56
CA LEU A 158 5.63 -6.80 7.25
C LEU A 158 5.98 -8.23 7.71
N THR A 159 6.67 -9.00 6.86
CA THR A 159 7.17 -10.33 7.24
C THR A 159 8.13 -10.27 8.43
N LYS A 160 9.08 -9.32 8.42
CA LYS A 160 10.03 -9.12 9.53
C LYS A 160 9.32 -8.70 10.83
N LEU A 161 8.34 -7.80 10.76
CA LEU A 161 7.51 -7.42 11.91
C LEU A 161 6.75 -8.61 12.48
N LYS A 162 6.14 -9.42 11.61
CA LYS A 162 5.42 -10.64 12.02
C LYS A 162 6.34 -11.66 12.69
N THR A 163 7.54 -11.90 12.16
CA THR A 163 8.50 -12.82 12.80
C THR A 163 8.95 -12.35 14.17
N GLN A 164 8.91 -11.05 14.43
CA GLN A 164 9.18 -10.43 15.73
C GLN A 164 7.94 -10.39 16.66
N LYS A 165 6.86 -11.11 16.28
CA LYS A 165 5.60 -11.15 17.04
C LYS A 165 4.95 -9.77 17.22
N ILE A 166 5.13 -8.85 16.25
CA ILE A 166 4.44 -7.57 16.19
C ILE A 166 3.17 -7.79 15.37
N GLU A 167 2.01 -7.69 16.04
CA GLU A 167 0.71 -7.99 15.43
C GLU A 167 -0.12 -6.75 15.11
N ASN A 168 0.24 -5.60 15.65
CA ASN A 168 -0.49 -4.34 15.47
C ASN A 168 0.37 -3.37 14.66
N VAL A 169 -0.05 -3.06 13.45
CA VAL A 169 0.68 -2.17 12.54
C VAL A 169 -0.27 -1.15 11.94
N ILE A 170 0.08 0.11 12.09
CA ILE A 170 -0.54 1.20 11.35
C ILE A 170 0.38 1.68 10.24
N MET A 171 -0.18 2.01 9.07
CA MET A 171 0.61 2.55 7.97
C MET A 171 -0.07 3.71 7.27
N GLU A 172 0.75 4.64 6.81
CA GLU A 172 0.30 5.73 5.97
C GLU A 172 0.02 5.26 4.55
N ALA A 173 -1.21 5.47 4.08
CA ALA A 173 -1.65 5.22 2.72
C ALA A 173 -1.75 6.55 1.96
N SER A 174 -0.64 6.98 1.35
CA SER A 174 -0.60 8.21 0.54
C SER A 174 -1.44 8.05 -0.73
N SER A 175 -1.98 9.16 -1.25
CA SER A 175 -2.75 9.15 -2.49
C SER A 175 -1.95 8.61 -3.69
N HIS A 176 -0.65 8.92 -3.76
CA HIS A 176 0.26 8.35 -4.76
C HIS A 176 0.39 6.83 -4.60
N GLY A 177 0.58 6.35 -3.37
CA GLY A 177 0.70 4.92 -3.08
C GLY A 177 -0.56 4.15 -3.45
N LEU A 178 -1.73 4.70 -3.12
CA LEU A 178 -3.03 4.14 -3.49
C LEU A 178 -3.27 4.16 -5.00
N LYS A 179 -3.03 5.30 -5.67
CA LYS A 179 -3.16 5.44 -7.13
C LYS A 179 -2.20 4.52 -7.89
N GLN A 180 -1.05 4.24 -7.32
CA GLN A 180 -0.05 3.33 -7.89
C GLN A 180 -0.21 1.88 -7.44
N ASN A 181 -1.32 1.51 -6.80
CA ASN A 181 -1.64 0.15 -6.35
C ASN A 181 -0.55 -0.49 -5.45
N ARG A 182 0.22 0.32 -4.69
CA ARG A 182 1.34 -0.20 -3.88
C ARG A 182 0.89 -1.07 -2.71
N LEU A 183 -0.38 -0.97 -2.31
CA LEU A 183 -0.97 -1.69 -1.18
C LEU A 183 -1.92 -2.83 -1.61
N ASP A 184 -2.09 -3.05 -2.93
CA ASP A 184 -2.94 -4.11 -3.45
C ASP A 184 -2.39 -5.49 -3.07
N GLY A 185 -3.29 -6.39 -2.67
CA GLY A 185 -2.92 -7.68 -2.07
C GLY A 185 -2.84 -7.65 -0.53
N LEU A 186 -2.87 -6.46 0.09
CA LEU A 186 -3.16 -6.31 1.51
C LEU A 186 -4.67 -6.18 1.76
N LYS A 187 -5.09 -6.60 2.94
CA LYS A 187 -6.41 -6.32 3.49
C LYS A 187 -6.23 -5.71 4.88
N PHE A 188 -6.83 -4.53 5.08
CA PHE A 188 -6.75 -3.79 6.32
C PHE A 188 -7.97 -4.07 7.19
N ASN A 189 -7.76 -4.23 8.48
CA ASN A 189 -8.83 -4.38 9.47
C ASN A 189 -9.57 -3.06 9.67
N SER A 190 -8.83 -1.94 9.55
CA SER A 190 -9.39 -0.60 9.73
C SER A 190 -8.76 0.39 8.75
N GLY A 191 -9.57 1.31 8.25
CA GLY A 191 -9.15 2.46 7.46
C GLY A 191 -9.55 3.76 8.15
N ILE A 192 -8.62 4.71 8.22
CA ILE A 192 -8.85 6.03 8.81
C ILE A 192 -8.76 7.07 7.69
N PHE A 193 -9.78 7.93 7.60
CA PHE A 193 -9.75 9.11 6.73
C PHE A 193 -9.72 10.36 7.60
N THR A 194 -8.66 11.15 7.48
CA THR A 194 -8.49 12.34 8.31
C THR A 194 -9.23 13.55 7.73
N ASN A 195 -8.81 14.00 6.57
CA ASN A 195 -9.36 15.19 5.89
C ASN A 195 -8.95 15.23 4.41
N LEU A 196 -9.55 16.16 3.67
CA LEU A 196 -9.14 16.51 2.32
C LEU A 196 -8.98 18.03 2.21
N SER A 197 -7.83 18.47 1.76
CA SER A 197 -7.57 19.84 1.32
C SER A 197 -6.79 19.80 0.00
N GLN A 198 -6.65 20.94 -0.64
CA GLN A 198 -5.96 21.02 -1.93
C GLN A 198 -4.47 20.71 -1.76
N ASP A 199 -4.02 19.62 -2.42
CA ASP A 199 -2.63 19.18 -2.43
C ASP A 199 -2.41 18.22 -3.62
N HIS A 200 -1.17 18.11 -4.11
CA HIS A 200 -0.79 17.16 -5.17
C HIS A 200 -1.63 17.22 -6.46
N LEU A 201 -2.15 18.40 -6.84
CA LEU A 201 -2.95 18.56 -8.07
C LEU A 201 -2.11 18.45 -9.34
N ASP A 202 -0.82 18.72 -9.27
CA ASP A 202 0.17 18.41 -10.31
C ASP A 202 0.10 16.94 -10.75
N TYR A 203 -0.07 16.03 -9.81
CA TYR A 203 -0.17 14.60 -10.04
C TYR A 203 -1.60 14.11 -10.31
N HIS A 204 -2.57 14.57 -9.54
CA HIS A 204 -3.96 14.08 -9.59
C HIS A 204 -4.84 14.85 -10.58
N LYS A 205 -4.36 16.00 -11.11
CA LYS A 205 -5.02 16.93 -12.04
C LYS A 205 -6.16 17.72 -11.42
N ASN A 206 -6.99 17.15 -10.57
CA ASN A 206 -8.09 17.81 -9.89
C ASN A 206 -8.42 17.15 -8.53
N LEU A 207 -9.19 17.87 -7.71
CA LEU A 207 -9.56 17.43 -6.36
C LEU A 207 -10.41 16.15 -6.37
N LYS A 208 -11.26 15.96 -7.39
CA LYS A 208 -12.08 14.73 -7.54
C LYS A 208 -11.22 13.49 -7.72
N ASN A 209 -10.21 13.54 -8.58
CA ASN A 209 -9.28 12.44 -8.78
C ASN A 209 -8.43 12.17 -7.52
N TYR A 210 -8.06 13.24 -6.81
CA TYR A 210 -7.33 13.14 -5.56
C TYR A 210 -8.16 12.46 -4.46
N LEU A 211 -9.43 12.86 -4.32
CA LEU A 211 -10.37 12.18 -3.43
C LEU A 211 -10.55 10.71 -3.82
N ASN A 212 -10.83 10.42 -5.09
CA ASN A 212 -11.01 9.05 -5.58
C ASN A 212 -9.79 8.16 -5.29
N ALA A 213 -8.58 8.70 -5.41
CA ALA A 213 -7.37 7.97 -5.06
C ALA A 213 -7.33 7.56 -3.58
N LYS A 214 -7.83 8.42 -2.67
CA LYS A 214 -7.93 8.10 -1.24
C LYS A 214 -9.09 7.14 -0.92
N LEU A 215 -10.25 7.35 -1.56
CA LEU A 215 -11.42 6.49 -1.38
C LEU A 215 -11.16 5.06 -1.83
N TYR A 216 -10.21 4.83 -2.75
CA TYR A 216 -9.76 3.50 -3.17
C TYR A 216 -9.40 2.58 -1.99
N LEU A 217 -8.84 3.14 -0.90
CA LEU A 217 -8.56 2.39 0.32
C LEU A 217 -9.82 1.69 0.84
N PHE A 218 -10.90 2.43 0.98
CA PHE A 218 -12.16 1.96 1.57
C PHE A 218 -12.94 1.05 0.63
N GLU A 219 -12.88 1.33 -0.66
CA GLU A 219 -13.56 0.56 -1.70
C GLU A 219 -12.93 -0.83 -1.92
N ASN A 220 -11.58 -0.93 -1.81
CA ASN A 220 -10.86 -2.09 -2.31
C ASN A 220 -9.98 -2.80 -1.28
N LEU A 221 -9.48 -2.10 -0.26
CA LEU A 221 -8.43 -2.62 0.59
C LEU A 221 -8.88 -2.92 2.02
N ILE A 222 -10.05 -2.45 2.46
CA ILE A 222 -10.60 -2.83 3.78
C ILE A 222 -11.18 -4.23 3.70
N SER A 223 -10.94 -5.01 4.75
CA SER A 223 -11.50 -6.37 4.92
C SER A 223 -13.02 -6.34 5.00
N LYS A 224 -13.69 -7.43 4.63
CA LYS A 224 -15.15 -7.57 4.87
C LYS A 224 -15.46 -7.30 6.34
N ARG A 225 -16.48 -6.48 6.61
CA ARG A 225 -16.88 -6.04 7.97
C ARG A 225 -15.77 -5.31 8.74
N GLY A 226 -14.73 -4.83 8.05
CA GLY A 226 -13.68 -4.01 8.66
C GLY A 226 -14.19 -2.62 9.04
N ASN A 227 -13.37 -1.89 9.77
CA ASN A 227 -13.76 -0.59 10.33
C ASN A 227 -13.34 0.56 9.41
N VAL A 228 -14.17 1.58 9.35
CA VAL A 228 -13.90 2.89 8.75
C VAL A 228 -14.04 3.93 9.84
N ILE A 229 -13.01 4.74 10.04
CA ILE A 229 -12.99 5.79 11.06
C ILE A 229 -12.82 7.13 10.33
N THR A 230 -13.71 8.09 10.60
CA THR A 230 -13.64 9.44 10.03
C THR A 230 -14.44 10.42 10.86
N ASP A 231 -14.26 11.71 10.62
CA ASP A 231 -15.10 12.75 11.19
C ASP A 231 -16.38 12.92 10.34
N GLN A 232 -17.55 13.02 11.01
CA GLN A 232 -18.82 13.25 10.32
C GLN A 232 -18.97 14.69 9.82
N LEU A 233 -18.16 15.63 10.29
CA LEU A 233 -18.23 17.05 9.91
C LEU A 233 -17.47 17.37 8.62
N ILE A 234 -16.66 16.45 8.09
CA ILE A 234 -15.92 16.69 6.85
C ILE A 234 -16.85 16.63 5.61
N PRO A 235 -16.58 17.43 4.57
CA PRO A 235 -17.37 17.40 3.33
C PRO A 235 -17.46 16.03 2.66
N GLU A 236 -16.39 15.22 2.74
CA GLU A 236 -16.27 13.90 2.12
C GLU A 236 -17.04 12.81 2.86
N PHE A 237 -17.61 13.11 4.02
CA PHE A 237 -18.33 12.13 4.85
C PHE A 237 -19.42 11.36 4.08
N LYS A 238 -20.20 12.06 3.26
CA LYS A 238 -21.26 11.44 2.43
C LYS A 238 -20.69 10.34 1.52
N ASN A 239 -19.53 10.58 0.89
CA ASN A 239 -18.87 9.61 0.02
C ASN A 239 -18.39 8.38 0.82
N ILE A 240 -17.75 8.62 1.96
CA ILE A 240 -17.23 7.56 2.84
C ILE A 240 -18.38 6.71 3.40
N LYS A 241 -19.46 7.34 3.88
CA LYS A 241 -20.66 6.66 4.37
C LYS A 241 -21.30 5.77 3.29
N LYS A 242 -21.43 6.28 2.05
CA LYS A 242 -21.94 5.50 0.91
C LYS A 242 -21.09 4.25 0.65
N ILE A 243 -19.76 4.40 0.66
CA ILE A 243 -18.84 3.27 0.48
C ILE A 243 -18.98 2.27 1.64
N ALA A 244 -19.02 2.76 2.87
CA ALA A 244 -19.15 1.90 4.05
C ALA A 244 -20.43 1.05 3.99
N ILE A 245 -21.56 1.65 3.62
CA ILE A 245 -22.85 0.93 3.43
C ILE A 245 -22.72 -0.11 2.31
N ASN A 246 -22.26 0.28 1.13
CA ASN A 246 -22.17 -0.59 -0.05
C ASN A 246 -21.23 -1.79 0.19
N LYS A 247 -20.16 -1.58 0.95
CA LYS A 247 -19.15 -2.61 1.26
C LYS A 247 -19.43 -3.34 2.58
N LYS A 248 -20.54 -3.00 3.29
CA LYS A 248 -20.90 -3.56 4.59
C LYS A 248 -19.76 -3.41 5.61
N LEU A 249 -19.14 -2.23 5.65
CA LEU A 249 -18.09 -1.86 6.60
C LEU A 249 -18.73 -1.24 7.85
N LYS A 250 -18.03 -1.34 8.97
CA LYS A 250 -18.44 -0.71 10.23
C LYS A 250 -17.92 0.74 10.24
N LEU A 251 -18.83 1.71 10.20
CA LEU A 251 -18.49 3.13 10.22
C LEU A 251 -18.46 3.64 11.65
N HIS A 252 -17.35 4.20 12.05
CA HIS A 252 -17.13 4.89 13.34
C HIS A 252 -16.88 6.35 13.04
N THR A 253 -17.65 7.23 13.66
CA THR A 253 -17.56 8.67 13.45
C THR A 253 -17.07 9.38 14.71
N LEU A 254 -16.19 10.34 14.52
CA LEU A 254 -15.84 11.30 15.55
C LEU A 254 -16.99 12.33 15.64
N ASN A 255 -17.13 12.96 16.81
CA ASN A 255 -18.19 13.93 17.09
C ASN A 255 -19.62 13.34 17.03
N ASP A 256 -19.75 12.02 17.13
CA ASP A 256 -21.06 11.37 17.27
C ASP A 256 -21.45 11.39 18.75
N LYS A 257 -22.54 12.08 19.09
CA LYS A 257 -23.09 12.17 20.45
C LYS A 257 -23.37 10.80 21.08
N LYS A 258 -23.55 9.75 20.26
CA LYS A 258 -23.78 8.37 20.73
C LYS A 258 -22.53 7.65 21.20
N ASN A 259 -21.34 8.08 20.77
CA ASN A 259 -20.09 7.36 21.01
C ASN A 259 -19.22 7.95 22.11
N ASN A 260 -19.63 9.05 22.77
CA ASN A 260 -18.85 9.80 23.80
C ASN A 260 -17.38 10.05 23.41
N LEU A 261 -17.06 10.06 22.12
CA LEU A 261 -15.75 10.39 21.60
C LEU A 261 -15.73 11.88 21.25
N GLU A 262 -15.61 12.72 22.29
CA GLU A 262 -15.24 14.12 22.10
C GLU A 262 -13.77 14.17 21.70
N LEU A 263 -13.50 14.59 20.48
CA LEU A 263 -12.17 15.03 20.08
C LEU A 263 -11.95 16.38 20.75
N LEU A 264 -11.09 16.40 21.77
CA LEU A 264 -10.51 17.64 22.25
C LEU A 264 -9.72 18.23 21.05
N SER A 265 -10.31 19.20 20.38
CA SER A 265 -9.81 19.82 19.15
C SER A 265 -8.39 20.39 19.25
N CYS A 266 -7.88 20.60 20.44
CA CYS A 266 -6.57 21.17 20.71
C CYS A 266 -5.37 20.32 20.24
N LEU A 267 -5.44 18.99 20.28
CA LEU A 267 -4.27 18.14 20.02
C LEU A 267 -3.95 17.97 18.53
N LEU A 268 -4.94 18.10 17.63
CA LEU A 268 -4.73 17.96 16.18
C LEU A 268 -4.19 19.25 15.53
N TYR A 269 -4.43 20.41 16.14
CA TYR A 269 -4.01 21.71 15.59
C TYR A 269 -2.70 22.25 16.19
N THR A 270 -2.23 21.73 17.31
CA THR A 270 -1.03 22.20 18.00
C THR A 270 0.23 21.38 17.72
N SER A 271 0.12 20.21 17.11
CA SER A 271 1.29 19.47 16.64
C SER A 271 1.69 20.00 15.27
N PRO A 272 2.83 20.67 15.10
CA PRO A 272 3.33 21.05 13.80
C PRO A 272 3.46 19.80 12.94
N SER A 273 2.90 19.84 11.72
CA SER A 273 3.14 18.80 10.74
C SER A 273 4.65 18.69 10.51
N PRO A 274 5.24 17.50 10.32
CA PRO A 274 6.65 17.39 9.92
C PRO A 274 7.00 18.16 8.64
N ARG A 275 5.99 18.59 7.87
CA ARG A 275 6.15 19.46 6.70
C ARG A 275 6.27 20.95 7.06
N ASP A 276 5.81 21.37 8.24
CA ASP A 276 5.85 22.78 8.67
C ASP A 276 7.19 23.14 9.30
N ALA A 277 8.00 22.14 9.66
CA ALA A 277 9.35 22.33 10.20
C ALA A 277 10.41 22.71 9.14
N HIS A 278 10.02 22.80 7.85
CA HIS A 278 10.91 23.14 6.74
C HIS A 278 10.46 24.39 5.96
N LYS A 279 9.71 25.28 6.59
CA LYS A 279 9.42 26.62 6.04
C LYS A 279 10.18 27.69 6.79
#